data_f0381a402aa9d4a093e08e7b685b714e
#
_entry.id   f0381a402aa9d4a093e08e7b685b714e
#
_cell.length_a   1.000
_cell.length_b   1.000
_cell.length_c   1.000
_cell.angle_alpha   90.00
_cell.angle_beta   90.00
_cell.angle_gamma   90.00
#
_symmetry.space_group_name_H-M   'P 1'
#
loop_
_entity.id
_entity.type
_entity.pdbx_description
1 polymer ?
#
loop_
_entity_poly.entity_id
_entity_poly.type
_entity_poly.pdbx_seq_one_letter_code
_entity_poly.pdbx_strand_id
1 'polypeptide(L)'
;MSTFLVTGVGGPAGRNVANLLIERNQKVVGTDIQLLKPEGVKFFQVPPAGSPELLPTVYKIARNEGVDLVIPTVSEELLVFASGWEWGSEIPVLISPSRAVEIANDKYLTSLTLDQAGVGVPRFALPSQLHSAEDVAQLLGWPCISKPRVGRGGREVAIRNEADWPAIIQLGDGYILQEFAVGTDFAPNVYAGPDGQQCVVVLEKTELKEGLVGNAKHVRRVDAPDVADLAMAAARAVGLRGPLDIDIRRRNDGQPVVLEINARFGANIRYASEVLDAALASYLQA
;
A
#
# COMPACT_ATOMS: atom_id res chain seq x y z
N MET A 1 3.56 0.34 -28.91
CA MET A 1 2.98 1.40 -28.05
C MET A 1 1.76 0.78 -27.40
N SER A 2 1.86 0.51 -26.11
CA SER A 2 0.78 -0.15 -25.35
C SER A 2 -0.16 0.86 -24.74
N THR A 3 -1.39 0.40 -24.41
CA THR A 3 -2.45 1.19 -23.79
C THR A 3 -2.68 0.69 -22.36
N PHE A 4 -2.51 1.54 -21.37
CA PHE A 4 -2.66 1.20 -19.95
C PHE A 4 -3.87 1.92 -19.35
N LEU A 5 -4.68 1.19 -18.58
CA LEU A 5 -5.73 1.81 -17.79
C LEU A 5 -5.22 1.96 -16.34
N VAL A 6 -5.18 3.19 -15.84
CA VAL A 6 -4.78 3.51 -14.47
C VAL A 6 -5.99 4.01 -13.71
N THR A 7 -6.31 3.40 -12.55
CA THR A 7 -7.41 3.88 -11.70
C THR A 7 -6.91 4.98 -10.76
N GLY A 8 -7.81 5.84 -10.27
CA GLY A 8 -7.51 6.87 -9.29
C GLY A 8 -6.49 7.92 -9.75
N VAL A 9 -6.56 8.34 -11.03
CA VAL A 9 -5.60 9.29 -11.61
C VAL A 9 -5.66 10.69 -10.98
N GLY A 10 -6.67 11.00 -10.19
CA GLY A 10 -6.75 12.20 -9.35
C GLY A 10 -5.90 12.11 -8.09
N GLY A 11 -5.64 10.89 -7.59
CA GLY A 11 -4.79 10.63 -6.45
C GLY A 11 -3.29 10.68 -6.79
N PRO A 12 -2.40 10.84 -5.79
CA PRO A 12 -0.96 10.98 -6.06
C PRO A 12 -0.33 9.74 -6.69
N ALA A 13 -0.74 8.53 -6.30
CA ALA A 13 -0.21 7.28 -6.89
C ALA A 13 -0.62 7.14 -8.36
N GLY A 14 -1.91 7.20 -8.66
CA GLY A 14 -2.42 7.07 -10.03
C GLY A 14 -1.90 8.15 -10.96
N ARG A 15 -1.84 9.40 -10.49
CA ARG A 15 -1.27 10.53 -11.25
C ARG A 15 0.20 10.30 -11.61
N ASN A 16 1.02 9.86 -10.65
CA ASN A 16 2.43 9.62 -10.88
C ASN A 16 2.67 8.42 -11.81
N VAL A 17 1.89 7.34 -11.68
CA VAL A 17 1.93 6.20 -12.62
C VAL A 17 1.53 6.66 -14.03
N ALA A 18 0.43 7.40 -14.18
CA ALA A 18 -0.01 7.92 -15.47
C ALA A 18 1.06 8.80 -16.14
N ASN A 19 1.65 9.75 -15.39
CA ASN A 19 2.72 10.61 -15.90
C ASN A 19 3.95 9.81 -16.33
N LEU A 20 4.38 8.83 -15.53
CA LEU A 20 5.52 7.97 -15.88
C LEU A 20 5.26 7.14 -17.14
N LEU A 21 4.03 6.67 -17.37
CA LEU A 21 3.64 5.97 -18.59
C LEU A 21 3.67 6.90 -19.81
N ILE A 22 3.16 8.14 -19.67
CA ILE A 22 3.20 9.16 -20.74
C ILE A 22 4.66 9.51 -21.08
N GLU A 23 5.53 9.71 -20.09
CA GLU A 23 6.96 9.96 -20.27
C GLU A 23 7.66 8.80 -21.03
N ARG A 24 7.12 7.58 -20.96
CA ARG A 24 7.56 6.38 -21.72
C ARG A 24 6.86 6.21 -23.06
N ASN A 25 6.19 7.26 -23.54
CA ASN A 25 5.42 7.25 -24.80
C ASN A 25 4.34 6.15 -24.86
N GLN A 26 3.72 5.82 -23.71
CA GLN A 26 2.58 4.90 -23.67
C GLN A 26 1.25 5.66 -23.72
N LYS A 27 0.19 5.00 -24.20
CA LYS A 27 -1.17 5.53 -24.13
C LYS A 27 -1.75 5.28 -22.74
N VAL A 28 -2.39 6.30 -22.16
CA VAL A 28 -3.00 6.21 -20.84
C VAL A 28 -4.49 6.50 -20.89
N VAL A 29 -5.27 5.52 -20.43
CA VAL A 29 -6.67 5.67 -20.06
C VAL A 29 -6.70 5.82 -18.55
N GLY A 30 -7.35 6.88 -18.05
CA GLY A 30 -7.44 7.16 -16.62
C GLY A 30 -8.86 7.08 -16.11
N THR A 31 -9.07 6.52 -14.92
CA THR A 31 -10.38 6.53 -14.25
C THR A 31 -10.28 7.16 -12.87
N ASP A 32 -11.35 7.80 -12.44
CA ASP A 32 -11.51 8.34 -11.08
C ASP A 32 -13.01 8.52 -10.76
N ILE A 33 -13.36 8.57 -9.48
CA ILE A 33 -14.72 8.88 -9.01
C ILE A 33 -15.08 10.36 -9.20
N GLN A 34 -14.08 11.23 -9.26
CA GLN A 34 -14.26 12.67 -9.52
C GLN A 34 -14.12 12.95 -11.02
N LEU A 35 -14.88 13.90 -11.53
CA LEU A 35 -14.72 14.36 -12.91
C LEU A 35 -13.45 15.19 -13.02
N LEU A 36 -12.49 14.71 -13.79
CA LEU A 36 -11.17 15.33 -13.98
C LEU A 36 -10.85 15.57 -15.45
N LYS A 37 -9.82 16.37 -15.72
CA LYS A 37 -9.25 16.60 -17.05
C LYS A 37 -7.72 16.51 -16.97
N PRO A 38 -7.15 15.31 -16.67
CA PRO A 38 -5.70 15.16 -16.60
C PRO A 38 -5.08 15.28 -17.99
N GLU A 39 -3.96 16.00 -18.07
CA GLU A 39 -3.24 16.20 -19.34
C GLU A 39 -2.65 14.86 -19.84
N GLY A 40 -2.78 14.64 -21.16
CA GLY A 40 -2.23 13.42 -21.81
C GLY A 40 -2.97 12.13 -21.48
N VAL A 41 -4.06 12.17 -20.72
CA VAL A 41 -4.85 11.00 -20.29
C VAL A 41 -6.23 11.03 -20.89
N LYS A 42 -6.66 9.95 -21.55
CA LYS A 42 -8.06 9.76 -21.94
C LYS A 42 -8.86 9.37 -20.70
N PHE A 43 -9.65 10.29 -20.17
CA PHE A 43 -10.28 10.16 -18.85
C PHE A 43 -11.72 9.68 -18.92
N PHE A 44 -12.10 8.84 -17.94
CA PHE A 44 -13.47 8.38 -17.69
C PHE A 44 -13.80 8.45 -16.21
N GLN A 45 -14.98 8.99 -15.89
CA GLN A 45 -15.51 8.93 -14.53
C GLN A 45 -16.11 7.54 -14.29
N VAL A 46 -15.87 6.96 -13.10
CA VAL A 46 -16.35 5.63 -12.70
C VAL A 46 -17.03 5.67 -11.33
N PRO A 47 -17.90 4.68 -11.02
CA PRO A 47 -18.48 4.52 -9.68
C PRO A 47 -17.40 4.27 -8.60
N PRO A 48 -17.70 4.54 -7.31
CA PRO A 48 -16.80 4.24 -6.20
C PRO A 48 -16.63 2.73 -5.97
N ALA A 49 -15.58 2.33 -5.24
CA ALA A 49 -15.23 0.93 -4.95
C ALA A 49 -16.37 0.09 -4.32
N GLY A 50 -17.25 0.73 -3.55
CA GLY A 50 -18.42 0.05 -2.94
C GLY A 50 -19.59 -0.20 -3.92
N SER A 51 -19.51 0.30 -5.17
CA SER A 51 -20.56 0.08 -6.17
C SER A 51 -20.33 -1.23 -6.93
N PRO A 52 -21.38 -2.07 -7.10
CA PRO A 52 -21.28 -3.27 -7.94
C PRO A 52 -21.03 -2.94 -9.42
N GLU A 53 -21.28 -1.71 -9.85
CA GLU A 53 -21.07 -1.25 -11.22
C GLU A 53 -19.60 -0.88 -11.54
N LEU A 54 -18.70 -0.84 -10.54
CA LEU A 54 -17.31 -0.45 -10.76
C LEU A 54 -16.62 -1.36 -11.77
N LEU A 55 -16.56 -2.66 -11.49
CA LEU A 55 -15.84 -3.61 -12.37
C LEU A 55 -16.45 -3.71 -13.76
N PRO A 56 -17.79 -3.86 -13.93
CA PRO A 56 -18.41 -3.84 -15.26
C PRO A 56 -18.10 -2.57 -16.06
N THR A 57 -18.09 -1.40 -15.39
CA THR A 57 -17.77 -0.11 -16.03
C THR A 57 -16.32 -0.06 -16.47
N VAL A 58 -15.36 -0.41 -15.58
CA VAL A 58 -13.92 -0.41 -15.91
C VAL A 58 -13.62 -1.42 -17.00
N TYR A 59 -14.19 -2.62 -16.95
CA TYR A 59 -14.02 -3.64 -17.98
C TYR A 59 -14.52 -3.18 -19.36
N LYS A 60 -15.70 -2.56 -19.42
CA LYS A 60 -16.25 -1.98 -20.66
C LYS A 60 -15.34 -0.90 -21.24
N ILE A 61 -14.81 0.00 -20.37
CA ILE A 61 -13.87 1.03 -20.79
C ILE A 61 -12.60 0.37 -21.34
N ALA A 62 -12.01 -0.59 -20.60
CA ALA A 62 -10.79 -1.26 -20.99
C ALA A 62 -10.92 -1.96 -22.37
N ARG A 63 -12.02 -2.66 -22.61
CA ARG A 63 -12.31 -3.28 -23.93
C ARG A 63 -12.45 -2.26 -25.05
N ASN A 64 -13.23 -1.20 -24.82
CA ASN A 64 -13.50 -0.18 -25.86
C ASN A 64 -12.26 0.61 -26.24
N GLU A 65 -11.34 0.79 -25.30
CA GLU A 65 -10.10 1.55 -25.48
C GLU A 65 -8.90 0.68 -25.91
N GLY A 66 -9.08 -0.63 -26.04
CA GLY A 66 -8.01 -1.55 -26.41
C GLY A 66 -6.88 -1.56 -25.37
N VAL A 67 -7.24 -1.66 -24.09
CA VAL A 67 -6.30 -1.66 -22.97
C VAL A 67 -5.53 -3.00 -22.91
N ASP A 68 -4.21 -2.92 -22.82
CA ASP A 68 -3.33 -4.07 -22.69
C ASP A 68 -3.14 -4.51 -21.23
N LEU A 69 -3.24 -3.57 -20.26
CA LEU A 69 -3.08 -3.84 -18.84
C LEU A 69 -3.84 -2.83 -17.98
N VAL A 70 -4.56 -3.31 -16.98
CA VAL A 70 -5.20 -2.48 -15.94
C VAL A 70 -4.30 -2.38 -14.72
N ILE A 71 -4.09 -1.15 -14.22
CA ILE A 71 -3.24 -0.84 -13.07
C ILE A 71 -4.07 -0.17 -11.97
N PRO A 72 -4.59 -0.92 -10.99
CA PRO A 72 -5.29 -0.35 -9.85
C PRO A 72 -4.32 0.39 -8.92
N THR A 73 -4.67 1.63 -8.52
CA THR A 73 -3.86 2.43 -7.60
C THR A 73 -4.61 2.94 -6.37
N VAL A 74 -5.89 2.60 -6.23
CA VAL A 74 -6.75 3.02 -5.13
C VAL A 74 -6.92 1.87 -4.15
N SER A 75 -6.54 2.06 -2.90
CA SER A 75 -6.54 1.00 -1.89
C SER A 75 -7.92 0.34 -1.70
N GLU A 76 -9.00 1.13 -1.75
CA GLU A 76 -10.37 0.65 -1.62
C GLU A 76 -10.83 -0.22 -2.80
N GLU A 77 -10.21 -0.08 -3.97
CA GLU A 77 -10.52 -0.86 -5.17
C GLU A 77 -9.80 -2.21 -5.22
N LEU A 78 -8.66 -2.36 -4.51
CA LEU A 78 -7.77 -3.51 -4.67
C LEU A 78 -8.48 -4.84 -4.42
N LEU A 79 -9.25 -4.95 -3.32
CA LEU A 79 -9.96 -6.19 -3.01
C LEU A 79 -11.08 -6.48 -4.02
N VAL A 80 -11.73 -5.43 -4.54
CA VAL A 80 -12.75 -5.54 -5.57
C VAL A 80 -12.15 -6.11 -6.85
N PHE A 81 -11.01 -5.56 -7.31
CA PHE A 81 -10.28 -6.09 -8.47
C PHE A 81 -9.75 -7.50 -8.24
N ALA A 82 -9.15 -7.76 -7.07
CA ALA A 82 -8.53 -9.05 -6.76
C ALA A 82 -9.55 -10.20 -6.66
N SER A 83 -10.79 -9.90 -6.25
CA SER A 83 -11.85 -10.90 -6.06
C SER A 83 -12.80 -11.03 -7.24
N GLY A 84 -13.02 -9.95 -8.00
CA GLY A 84 -14.07 -9.88 -9.00
C GLY A 84 -13.59 -9.76 -10.44
N TRP A 85 -12.30 -9.43 -10.67
CA TRP A 85 -11.77 -9.45 -12.03
C TRP A 85 -11.51 -10.89 -12.44
N GLU A 86 -12.15 -11.35 -13.50
CA GLU A 86 -12.06 -12.74 -13.93
C GLU A 86 -10.62 -13.11 -14.30
N TRP A 87 -10.05 -14.07 -13.58
CA TRP A 87 -8.76 -14.66 -13.90
C TRP A 87 -8.87 -15.40 -15.24
N GLY A 88 -8.13 -14.94 -16.25
CA GLY A 88 -8.24 -15.44 -17.61
C GLY A 88 -9.06 -14.56 -18.55
N SER A 89 -9.50 -13.37 -18.09
CA SER A 89 -10.00 -12.34 -19.00
C SER A 89 -8.90 -11.96 -20.01
N GLU A 90 -9.31 -11.55 -21.22
CA GLU A 90 -8.39 -11.10 -22.28
C GLU A 90 -7.55 -9.89 -21.86
N ILE A 91 -7.94 -9.19 -20.79
CA ILE A 91 -7.27 -7.98 -20.29
C ILE A 91 -6.72 -8.28 -18.89
N PRO A 92 -5.39 -8.38 -18.74
CA PRO A 92 -4.78 -8.63 -17.43
C PRO A 92 -4.92 -7.42 -16.49
N VAL A 93 -4.91 -7.68 -15.19
CA VAL A 93 -4.87 -6.67 -14.14
C VAL A 93 -3.63 -6.86 -13.27
N LEU A 94 -2.95 -5.77 -12.98
CA LEU A 94 -1.75 -5.76 -12.14
C LEU A 94 -2.15 -5.74 -10.66
N ILE A 95 -2.44 -6.91 -10.11
CA ILE A 95 -2.97 -7.08 -8.76
C ILE A 95 -2.43 -8.35 -8.09
N SER A 96 -2.26 -8.30 -6.78
CA SER A 96 -1.93 -9.48 -5.96
C SER A 96 -3.13 -10.44 -5.82
N PRO A 97 -2.91 -11.72 -5.48
CA PRO A 97 -4.00 -12.64 -5.15
C PRO A 97 -4.92 -12.10 -4.05
N SER A 98 -6.22 -12.36 -4.16
CA SER A 98 -7.27 -11.80 -3.28
C SER A 98 -6.93 -11.97 -1.78
N ARG A 99 -6.51 -13.17 -1.37
CA ARG A 99 -6.16 -13.43 0.03
C ARG A 99 -4.98 -12.59 0.51
N ALA A 100 -3.97 -12.37 -0.34
CA ALA A 100 -2.82 -11.52 -0.01
C ALA A 100 -3.21 -10.04 0.10
N VAL A 101 -4.10 -9.57 -0.79
CA VAL A 101 -4.67 -8.21 -0.71
C VAL A 101 -5.49 -8.02 0.56
N GLU A 102 -6.31 -8.99 0.93
CA GLU A 102 -7.10 -8.96 2.17
C GLU A 102 -6.18 -8.81 3.41
N ILE A 103 -5.12 -9.63 3.50
CA ILE A 103 -4.15 -9.55 4.59
C ILE A 103 -3.45 -8.19 4.60
N ALA A 104 -2.97 -7.70 3.45
CA ALA A 104 -2.27 -6.42 3.36
C ALA A 104 -3.16 -5.22 3.69
N ASN A 105 -4.46 -5.29 3.41
CA ASN A 105 -5.41 -4.21 3.68
C ASN A 105 -5.77 -4.09 5.17
N ASP A 106 -5.62 -5.15 5.96
CA ASP A 106 -5.89 -5.18 7.40
C ASP A 106 -4.58 -5.21 8.19
N LYS A 107 -4.28 -4.11 8.91
CA LYS A 107 -3.02 -3.95 9.65
C LYS A 107 -2.82 -4.99 10.77
N TYR A 108 -3.91 -5.49 11.36
CA TYR A 108 -3.81 -6.56 12.34
C TYR A 108 -3.48 -7.90 11.68
N LEU A 109 -4.15 -8.24 10.58
CA LEU A 109 -3.84 -9.47 9.83
C LEU A 109 -2.43 -9.41 9.23
N THR A 110 -2.00 -8.24 8.73
CA THR A 110 -0.61 -8.02 8.29
C THR A 110 0.38 -8.30 9.42
N SER A 111 0.19 -7.64 10.57
CA SER A 111 1.09 -7.81 11.73
C SER A 111 1.13 -9.26 12.21
N LEU A 112 -0.02 -9.92 12.32
CA LEU A 112 -0.12 -11.31 12.75
C LEU A 112 0.57 -12.27 11.77
N THR A 113 0.34 -12.10 10.48
CA THR A 113 0.95 -12.94 9.43
C THR A 113 2.47 -12.80 9.40
N LEU A 114 2.97 -11.56 9.51
CA LEU A 114 4.40 -11.28 9.51
C LEU A 114 5.08 -11.79 10.77
N ASP A 115 4.49 -11.59 11.94
CA ASP A 115 5.00 -12.09 13.22
C ASP A 115 5.13 -13.61 13.22
N GLN A 116 4.07 -14.31 12.77
CA GLN A 116 4.09 -15.78 12.61
C GLN A 116 5.16 -16.28 11.64
N ALA A 117 5.52 -15.47 10.65
CA ALA A 117 6.58 -15.78 9.69
C ALA A 117 7.98 -15.34 10.15
N GLY A 118 8.11 -14.78 11.36
CA GLY A 118 9.38 -14.25 11.88
C GLY A 118 9.86 -12.99 11.20
N VAL A 119 8.98 -12.25 10.52
CA VAL A 119 9.27 -10.96 9.89
C VAL A 119 9.02 -9.84 10.89
N GLY A 120 9.99 -8.95 11.06
CA GLY A 120 9.94 -7.89 12.07
C GLY A 120 8.73 -6.96 11.92
N VAL A 121 7.91 -6.88 12.98
CA VAL A 121 6.79 -5.96 13.15
C VAL A 121 6.88 -5.29 14.52
N PRO A 122 6.28 -4.10 14.74
CA PRO A 122 6.10 -3.59 16.09
C PRO A 122 5.28 -4.57 16.92
N ARG A 123 5.50 -4.64 18.23
CA ARG A 123 4.59 -5.36 19.13
C ARG A 123 3.19 -4.79 18.97
N PHE A 124 2.18 -5.62 18.98
CA PHE A 124 0.80 -5.20 18.68
C PHE A 124 -0.24 -5.97 19.49
N ALA A 125 -1.41 -5.36 19.65
CA ALA A 125 -2.59 -5.98 20.25
C ALA A 125 -3.88 -5.38 19.70
N LEU A 126 -4.98 -6.12 19.83
CA LEU A 126 -6.32 -5.56 19.71
C LEU A 126 -6.72 -4.90 21.05
N PRO A 127 -7.57 -3.87 21.05
CA PRO A 127 -8.09 -3.28 22.28
C PRO A 127 -8.68 -4.30 23.26
N SER A 128 -9.44 -5.31 22.77
CA SER A 128 -10.04 -6.35 23.59
C SER A 128 -9.04 -7.28 24.29
N GLN A 129 -7.79 -7.30 23.87
CA GLN A 129 -6.72 -8.13 24.45
C GLN A 129 -6.00 -7.43 25.63
N LEU A 130 -6.32 -6.18 25.91
CA LEU A 130 -5.70 -5.34 26.93
C LEU A 130 -6.73 -4.98 27.98
N HIS A 131 -6.45 -5.25 29.25
CA HIS A 131 -7.42 -5.08 30.35
C HIS A 131 -7.04 -3.93 31.28
N SER A 132 -5.81 -3.42 31.16
CA SER A 132 -5.30 -2.33 32.00
C SER A 132 -4.24 -1.50 31.26
N ALA A 133 -3.98 -0.29 31.74
CA ALA A 133 -2.87 0.54 31.27
C ALA A 133 -1.51 -0.16 31.48
N GLU A 134 -1.40 -0.99 32.52
CA GLU A 134 -0.21 -1.79 32.81
C GLU A 134 0.04 -2.84 31.72
N ASP A 135 -1.00 -3.50 31.20
CA ASP A 135 -0.87 -4.45 30.08
C ASP A 135 -0.30 -3.75 28.85
N VAL A 136 -0.76 -2.51 28.56
CA VAL A 136 -0.19 -1.70 27.48
C VAL A 136 1.27 -1.39 27.74
N ALA A 137 1.62 -0.96 28.96
CA ALA A 137 2.99 -0.63 29.36
C ALA A 137 3.94 -1.84 29.17
N GLN A 138 3.50 -3.03 29.59
CA GLN A 138 4.30 -4.26 29.50
C GLN A 138 4.43 -4.78 28.06
N LEU A 139 3.33 -4.78 27.30
CA LEU A 139 3.33 -5.36 25.96
C LEU A 139 3.87 -4.39 24.90
N LEU A 140 3.41 -3.14 24.90
CA LEU A 140 3.68 -2.16 23.84
C LEU A 140 4.66 -1.07 24.27
N GLY A 141 4.64 -0.69 25.55
CA GLY A 141 5.30 0.51 26.06
C GLY A 141 4.47 1.78 25.85
N TRP A 142 4.79 2.83 26.59
CA TRP A 142 4.25 4.16 26.38
C TRP A 142 5.31 5.11 25.84
N PRO A 143 4.98 5.99 24.87
CA PRO A 143 3.70 6.06 24.16
C PRO A 143 3.52 4.88 23.19
N CYS A 144 2.27 4.55 22.86
CA CYS A 144 1.92 3.60 21.82
C CYS A 144 1.12 4.28 20.69
N ILE A 145 0.88 3.55 19.59
CA ILE A 145 0.08 4.01 18.45
C ILE A 145 -1.27 3.31 18.46
N SER A 146 -2.36 4.08 18.29
CA SER A 146 -3.67 3.54 17.91
C SER A 146 -3.97 3.91 16.47
N LYS A 147 -4.45 2.95 15.67
CA LYS A 147 -4.85 3.19 14.27
C LYS A 147 -5.96 2.24 13.83
N PRO A 148 -6.86 2.64 12.90
CA PRO A 148 -7.82 1.73 12.30
C PRO A 148 -7.10 0.55 11.63
N ARG A 149 -7.66 -0.66 11.75
CA ARG A 149 -7.14 -1.86 11.07
C ARG A 149 -7.19 -1.68 9.58
N VAL A 150 -8.31 -1.18 9.06
CA VAL A 150 -8.51 -0.88 7.64
C VAL A 150 -8.59 0.64 7.47
N GLY A 151 -7.77 1.21 6.60
CA GLY A 151 -7.72 2.65 6.37
C GLY A 151 -6.41 3.05 5.71
N ARG A 152 -6.33 4.32 5.28
CA ARG A 152 -5.19 4.87 4.52
C ARG A 152 -4.85 6.30 4.91
N GLY A 153 -3.64 6.72 4.54
CA GLY A 153 -3.26 8.13 4.59
C GLY A 153 -3.08 8.71 5.99
N GLY A 154 -2.81 7.88 7.00
CA GLY A 154 -2.60 8.34 8.38
C GLY A 154 -3.88 8.81 9.10
N ARG A 155 -5.06 8.64 8.49
CA ARG A 155 -6.34 9.03 9.11
C ARG A 155 -6.58 8.26 10.39
N GLU A 156 -6.98 8.96 11.45
CA GLU A 156 -7.29 8.40 12.78
C GLU A 156 -6.11 7.66 13.44
N VAL A 157 -4.89 7.89 12.95
CA VAL A 157 -3.66 7.43 13.62
C VAL A 157 -3.34 8.40 14.75
N ALA A 158 -3.19 7.88 15.97
CA ALA A 158 -2.90 8.71 17.13
C ALA A 158 -1.79 8.09 18.00
N ILE A 159 -0.90 8.95 18.48
CA ILE A 159 0.03 8.63 19.55
C ILE A 159 -0.76 8.69 20.87
N ARG A 160 -0.69 7.62 21.67
CA ARG A 160 -1.40 7.44 22.93
C ARG A 160 -0.41 7.37 24.08
N ASN A 161 -0.71 8.12 25.13
CA ASN A 161 0.00 8.06 26.40
C ASN A 161 -0.85 7.30 27.44
N GLU A 162 -0.28 6.99 28.59
CA GLU A 162 -0.97 6.26 29.67
C GLU A 162 -2.29 6.93 30.09
N ALA A 163 -2.34 8.27 30.13
CA ALA A 163 -3.55 9.03 30.44
C ALA A 163 -4.70 8.83 29.44
N ASP A 164 -4.41 8.33 28.23
CA ASP A 164 -5.39 8.04 27.18
C ASP A 164 -6.06 6.67 27.35
N TRP A 165 -5.69 5.88 28.35
CA TRP A 165 -6.26 4.54 28.59
C TRP A 165 -7.79 4.49 28.57
N PRO A 166 -8.51 5.42 29.24
CA PRO A 166 -9.99 5.43 29.20
C PRO A 166 -10.57 5.60 27.79
N ALA A 167 -9.84 6.24 26.87
CA ALA A 167 -10.24 6.38 25.47
C ALA A 167 -9.88 5.13 24.67
N ILE A 168 -8.76 4.47 24.97
CA ILE A 168 -8.28 3.26 24.27
C ILE A 168 -9.28 2.12 24.43
N ILE A 169 -9.80 1.89 25.64
CA ILE A 169 -10.76 0.81 25.93
C ILE A 169 -12.10 0.97 25.18
N GLN A 170 -12.37 2.17 24.65
CA GLN A 170 -13.59 2.46 23.87
C GLN A 170 -13.40 2.25 22.36
N LEU A 171 -12.16 1.99 21.88
CA LEU A 171 -11.90 1.91 20.45
C LEU A 171 -12.50 0.66 19.77
N GLY A 172 -12.62 -0.47 20.50
CA GLY A 172 -13.03 -1.75 19.92
C GLY A 172 -12.03 -2.30 18.90
N ASP A 173 -12.26 -3.53 18.43
CA ASP A 173 -11.35 -4.30 17.57
C ASP A 173 -11.36 -3.89 16.09
N GLY A 174 -12.02 -2.80 15.75
CA GLY A 174 -11.79 -2.07 14.50
C GLY A 174 -10.46 -1.33 14.46
N TYR A 175 -9.79 -1.21 15.62
CA TYR A 175 -8.47 -0.62 15.77
C TYR A 175 -7.41 -1.67 16.15
N ILE A 176 -6.15 -1.32 15.90
CA ILE A 176 -4.96 -2.01 16.40
C ILE A 176 -4.15 -1.02 17.24
N LEU A 177 -3.59 -1.52 18.33
CA LEU A 177 -2.57 -0.82 19.10
C LEU A 177 -1.20 -1.39 18.75
N GLN A 178 -0.21 -0.52 18.59
CA GLN A 178 1.15 -0.91 18.25
C GLN A 178 2.18 -0.16 19.08
N GLU A 179 3.31 -0.81 19.35
CA GLU A 179 4.52 -0.18 19.84
C GLU A 179 4.89 1.01 18.95
N PHE A 180 5.28 2.13 19.54
CA PHE A 180 5.76 3.29 18.80
C PHE A 180 7.23 3.11 18.43
N ALA A 181 7.50 2.70 17.21
CA ALA A 181 8.83 2.72 16.63
C ALA A 181 9.24 4.17 16.35
N VAL A 182 10.32 4.66 16.99
CA VAL A 182 10.66 6.09 17.01
C VAL A 182 11.76 6.50 16.02
N GLY A 183 12.41 5.54 15.35
CA GLY A 183 13.53 5.79 14.45
C GLY A 183 13.12 6.25 13.05
N THR A 184 14.08 6.15 12.13
CA THR A 184 13.93 6.56 10.73
C THR A 184 12.80 5.83 10.03
N ASP A 185 12.03 6.57 9.25
CA ASP A 185 10.86 6.10 8.50
C ASP A 185 11.22 5.90 7.02
N PHE A 186 10.85 4.75 6.47
CA PHE A 186 11.13 4.36 5.09
C PHE A 186 9.85 3.96 4.36
N ALA A 187 9.88 4.13 3.03
CA ALA A 187 8.86 3.67 2.11
C ALA A 187 9.52 2.89 0.96
N PRO A 188 9.97 1.63 1.19
CA PRO A 188 10.38 0.78 0.09
C PRO A 188 9.27 0.63 -0.94
N ASN A 189 9.58 0.95 -2.19
CA ASN A 189 8.77 0.64 -3.34
C ASN A 189 9.30 -0.67 -3.92
N VAL A 190 8.42 -1.65 -4.09
CA VAL A 190 8.77 -3.02 -4.45
C VAL A 190 7.97 -3.47 -5.66
N TYR A 191 8.60 -4.22 -6.55
CA TYR A 191 7.95 -5.12 -7.47
C TYR A 191 8.33 -6.57 -7.13
N ALA A 192 7.32 -7.40 -6.90
CA ALA A 192 7.46 -8.83 -6.67
C ALA A 192 6.80 -9.57 -7.85
N GLY A 193 7.59 -10.01 -8.82
CA GLY A 193 7.11 -10.70 -10.02
C GLY A 193 6.74 -12.16 -9.76
N PRO A 194 5.93 -12.78 -10.66
CA PRO A 194 5.50 -14.17 -10.52
C PRO A 194 6.67 -15.18 -10.60
N ASP A 195 7.70 -14.87 -11.39
CA ASP A 195 8.85 -15.77 -11.67
C ASP A 195 10.08 -15.45 -10.79
N GLY A 196 9.86 -14.85 -9.63
CA GLY A 196 10.93 -14.44 -8.73
C GLY A 196 11.68 -13.17 -9.15
N GLN A 197 11.22 -12.48 -10.19
CA GLN A 197 11.72 -11.16 -10.54
C GLN A 197 11.44 -10.18 -9.39
N GLN A 198 12.42 -9.37 -9.04
CA GLN A 198 12.32 -8.45 -7.92
C GLN A 198 12.97 -7.12 -8.29
N CYS A 199 12.32 -6.03 -7.90
CA CYS A 199 12.90 -4.69 -7.92
C CYS A 199 12.54 -4.00 -6.62
N VAL A 200 13.52 -3.46 -5.91
CA VAL A 200 13.31 -2.72 -4.66
C VAL A 200 14.06 -1.41 -4.72
N VAL A 201 13.35 -0.33 -4.46
CA VAL A 201 13.93 1.00 -4.29
C VAL A 201 13.52 1.52 -2.92
N VAL A 202 14.49 1.71 -2.03
CA VAL A 202 14.24 2.20 -0.69
C VAL A 202 14.23 3.72 -0.69
N LEU A 203 13.13 4.29 -0.21
CA LEU A 203 12.97 5.73 0.02
C LEU A 203 12.93 5.98 1.53
N GLU A 204 13.75 6.91 2.00
CA GLU A 204 13.67 7.46 3.35
C GLU A 204 12.68 8.62 3.36
N LYS A 205 11.74 8.65 4.30
CA LYS A 205 10.84 9.77 4.54
C LYS A 205 11.57 10.82 5.40
N THR A 206 12.03 11.89 4.78
CA THR A 206 12.81 12.93 5.48
C THR A 206 11.94 13.96 6.17
N GLU A 207 10.68 14.09 5.75
CA GLU A 207 9.67 14.96 6.37
C GLU A 207 8.30 14.31 6.23
N LEU A 208 7.54 14.24 7.33
CA LEU A 208 6.15 13.78 7.34
C LEU A 208 5.18 14.96 7.29
N LYS A 209 3.97 14.76 6.77
CA LYS A 209 2.95 15.82 6.65
C LYS A 209 2.34 16.19 8.00
N GLU A 210 2.21 15.24 8.91
CA GLU A 210 1.46 15.35 10.17
C GLU A 210 2.33 14.98 11.38
N GLY A 211 3.48 15.65 11.52
CA GLY A 211 4.36 15.47 12.67
C GLY A 211 5.14 14.15 12.64
N LEU A 212 4.89 13.24 13.60
CA LEU A 212 5.64 11.98 13.76
C LEU A 212 4.98 10.77 13.10
N VAL A 213 3.83 10.94 12.46
CA VAL A 213 3.04 9.87 11.81
C VAL A 213 2.49 10.34 10.46
N GLY A 214 2.07 9.39 9.62
CA GLY A 214 1.36 9.69 8.37
C GLY A 214 2.25 9.72 7.13
N ASN A 215 1.75 10.40 6.08
CA ASN A 215 2.37 10.39 4.77
C ASN A 215 3.65 11.26 4.70
N ALA A 216 4.59 10.84 3.85
CA ALA A 216 5.75 11.65 3.54
C ALA A 216 5.37 12.95 2.81
N LYS A 217 6.02 14.06 3.19
CA LYS A 217 6.06 15.30 2.43
C LYS A 217 7.28 15.33 1.53
N HIS A 218 8.42 14.86 2.03
CA HIS A 218 9.67 14.71 1.30
C HIS A 218 10.25 13.32 1.49
N VAL A 219 10.83 12.78 0.41
CA VAL A 219 11.54 11.50 0.41
C VAL A 219 12.88 11.65 -0.31
N ARG A 220 13.84 10.79 0.03
CA ARG A 220 15.09 10.62 -0.71
C ARG A 220 15.40 9.14 -0.91
N ARG A 221 16.08 8.80 -2.00
CA ARG A 221 16.61 7.44 -2.21
C ARG A 221 17.77 7.19 -1.26
N VAL A 222 17.82 6.00 -0.69
CA VAL A 222 18.89 5.58 0.22
C VAL A 222 19.30 4.15 -0.08
N ASP A 223 20.54 3.83 0.25
CA ASP A 223 21.04 2.45 0.30
C ASP A 223 20.79 1.92 1.74
N ALA A 224 19.83 1.01 1.86
CA ALA A 224 19.45 0.38 3.13
C ALA A 224 19.05 -1.08 2.85
N PRO A 225 20.03 -1.96 2.67
CA PRO A 225 19.81 -3.36 2.27
C PRO A 225 18.97 -4.14 3.29
N ASP A 226 19.13 -3.91 4.58
CA ASP A 226 18.32 -4.52 5.62
C ASP A 226 16.84 -4.15 5.55
N VAL A 227 16.51 -2.91 5.12
CA VAL A 227 15.14 -2.45 4.88
C VAL A 227 14.59 -3.10 3.61
N ALA A 228 15.40 -3.20 2.55
CA ALA A 228 15.00 -3.87 1.30
C ALA A 228 14.73 -5.36 1.53
N ASP A 229 15.60 -6.05 2.28
CA ASP A 229 15.45 -7.47 2.62
C ASP A 229 14.19 -7.71 3.45
N LEU A 230 13.91 -6.85 4.44
CA LEU A 230 12.69 -6.91 5.26
C LEU A 230 11.44 -6.72 4.40
N ALA A 231 11.45 -5.74 3.47
CA ALA A 231 10.33 -5.49 2.56
C ALA A 231 10.03 -6.72 1.69
N MET A 232 11.07 -7.37 1.16
CA MET A 232 10.93 -8.58 0.36
C MET A 232 10.49 -9.79 1.19
N ALA A 233 10.99 -9.93 2.43
CA ALA A 233 10.54 -10.96 3.35
C ALA A 233 9.04 -10.80 3.66
N ALA A 234 8.59 -9.57 3.90
CA ALA A 234 7.18 -9.25 4.14
C ALA A 234 6.29 -9.59 2.92
N ALA A 235 6.72 -9.21 1.71
CA ALA A 235 6.00 -9.54 0.49
C ALA A 235 5.83 -11.06 0.31
N ARG A 236 6.90 -11.83 0.55
CA ARG A 236 6.86 -13.31 0.47
C ARG A 236 5.97 -13.93 1.55
N ALA A 237 6.07 -13.46 2.80
CA ALA A 237 5.28 -14.00 3.92
C ALA A 237 3.78 -13.84 3.71
N VAL A 238 3.34 -12.73 3.13
CA VAL A 238 1.93 -12.47 2.80
C VAL A 238 1.51 -13.11 1.48
N GLY A 239 2.46 -13.52 0.63
CA GLY A 239 2.18 -14.05 -0.72
C GLY A 239 1.80 -12.96 -1.74
N LEU A 240 2.31 -11.74 -1.54
CA LEU A 240 2.05 -10.60 -2.43
C LEU A 240 2.83 -10.70 -3.74
N ARG A 241 2.22 -10.21 -4.81
CA ARG A 241 2.79 -10.07 -6.15
C ARG A 241 2.45 -8.71 -6.74
N GLY A 242 3.24 -8.28 -7.73
CA GLY A 242 3.06 -6.97 -8.35
C GLY A 242 3.70 -5.83 -7.56
N PRO A 243 3.23 -4.58 -7.76
CA PRO A 243 3.77 -3.41 -7.10
C PRO A 243 3.30 -3.30 -5.65
N LEU A 244 4.23 -2.92 -4.76
CA LEU A 244 3.96 -2.74 -3.33
C LEU A 244 4.61 -1.43 -2.87
N ASP A 245 3.95 -0.77 -1.93
CA ASP A 245 4.45 0.38 -1.20
C ASP A 245 4.39 0.03 0.29
N ILE A 246 5.54 -0.19 0.91
CA ILE A 246 5.63 -0.75 2.27
C ILE A 246 6.14 0.33 3.20
N ASP A 247 5.44 0.55 4.32
CA ASP A 247 5.89 1.44 5.37
C ASP A 247 6.72 0.68 6.39
N ILE A 248 7.99 1.08 6.55
CA ILE A 248 8.95 0.46 7.48
C ILE A 248 9.55 1.57 8.36
N ARG A 249 9.72 1.28 9.65
CA ARG A 249 10.36 2.22 10.57
C ARG A 249 11.37 1.50 11.46
N ARG A 250 12.44 2.19 11.82
CA ARG A 250 13.40 1.63 12.78
C ARG A 250 12.91 1.79 14.22
N ARG A 251 13.16 0.80 15.03
CA ARG A 251 13.07 0.89 16.49
C ARG A 251 14.27 1.66 17.07
N ASN A 252 14.29 1.89 18.39
CA ASN A 252 15.41 2.48 19.11
C ASN A 252 16.71 1.67 19.00
N ASP A 253 16.61 0.35 18.88
CA ASP A 253 17.74 -0.57 18.71
C ASP A 253 18.27 -0.61 17.26
N GLY A 254 17.70 0.20 16.37
CA GLY A 254 18.05 0.27 14.95
C GLY A 254 17.40 -0.80 14.08
N GLN A 255 16.69 -1.79 14.63
CA GLN A 255 16.04 -2.83 13.84
C GLN A 255 14.85 -2.28 13.05
N PRO A 256 14.75 -2.56 11.74
CA PRO A 256 13.60 -2.16 10.96
C PRO A 256 12.39 -3.07 11.23
N VAL A 257 11.18 -2.50 11.24
CA VAL A 257 9.91 -3.19 11.43
C VAL A 257 8.88 -2.70 10.43
N VAL A 258 8.05 -3.62 9.91
CA VAL A 258 6.99 -3.31 8.95
C VAL A 258 5.77 -2.74 9.69
N LEU A 259 5.31 -1.56 9.26
CA LEU A 259 4.15 -0.88 9.85
C LEU A 259 2.86 -1.13 9.06
N GLU A 260 2.98 -1.20 7.72
CA GLU A 260 1.86 -1.31 6.79
C GLU A 260 2.35 -1.75 5.41
N ILE A 261 1.52 -2.50 4.68
CA ILE A 261 1.76 -2.87 3.28
C ILE A 261 0.60 -2.39 2.42
N ASN A 262 0.92 -1.63 1.39
CA ASN A 262 -0.04 -1.25 0.37
C ASN A 262 0.24 -2.07 -0.90
N ALA A 263 -0.68 -2.96 -1.28
CA ALA A 263 -0.51 -3.88 -2.42
C ALA A 263 -0.75 -3.16 -3.77
N ARG A 264 -0.10 -2.04 -3.98
CA ARG A 264 -0.20 -1.17 -5.16
C ARG A 264 1.00 -0.22 -5.24
N PHE A 265 1.14 0.52 -6.36
CA PHE A 265 2.11 1.61 -6.45
C PHE A 265 1.87 2.69 -5.39
N GLY A 266 2.94 3.19 -4.79
CA GLY A 266 2.91 4.26 -3.80
C GLY A 266 2.81 5.66 -4.41
N ALA A 267 2.47 6.64 -3.56
CA ALA A 267 2.45 8.05 -3.95
C ALA A 267 3.83 8.55 -4.42
N ASN A 268 4.90 7.93 -3.94
CA ASN A 268 6.29 8.31 -4.21
C ASN A 268 6.94 7.53 -5.37
N ILE A 269 6.16 6.79 -6.17
CA ILE A 269 6.66 5.97 -7.29
C ILE A 269 7.53 6.76 -8.30
N ARG A 270 7.35 8.08 -8.40
CA ARG A 270 8.18 8.91 -9.25
C ARG A 270 9.66 8.90 -8.86
N TYR A 271 9.97 8.65 -7.59
CA TYR A 271 11.34 8.47 -7.06
C TYR A 271 11.85 7.03 -7.15
N ALA A 272 11.02 6.10 -7.64
CA ALA A 272 11.31 4.67 -7.76
C ALA A 272 10.77 4.11 -9.08
N SER A 273 10.98 4.84 -10.19
CA SER A 273 10.38 4.53 -11.50
C SER A 273 10.78 3.17 -12.06
N GLU A 274 11.91 2.61 -11.64
CA GLU A 274 12.39 1.28 -11.99
C GLU A 274 11.42 0.17 -11.55
N VAL A 275 10.65 0.42 -10.49
CA VAL A 275 9.61 -0.51 -10.01
C VAL A 275 8.46 -0.61 -11.02
N LEU A 276 8.10 0.51 -11.68
CA LEU A 276 7.15 0.49 -12.79
C LEU A 276 7.74 -0.24 -14.00
N ASP A 277 9.01 0.03 -14.34
CA ASP A 277 9.68 -0.63 -15.48
C ASP A 277 9.73 -2.15 -15.30
N ALA A 278 10.05 -2.63 -14.10
CA ALA A 278 10.04 -4.05 -13.78
C ALA A 278 8.63 -4.66 -13.91
N ALA A 279 7.59 -3.96 -13.45
CA ALA A 279 6.22 -4.40 -13.59
C ALA A 279 5.80 -4.51 -15.06
N LEU A 280 6.09 -3.49 -15.86
CA LEU A 280 5.76 -3.49 -17.29
C LEU A 280 6.51 -4.57 -18.07
N ALA A 281 7.80 -4.79 -17.78
CA ALA A 281 8.60 -5.81 -18.42
C ALA A 281 8.04 -7.23 -18.22
N SER A 282 7.52 -7.52 -17.02
CA SER A 282 6.92 -8.81 -16.69
C SER A 282 5.59 -9.07 -17.41
N TYR A 283 4.80 -8.02 -17.70
CA TYR A 283 3.49 -8.16 -18.35
C TYR A 283 3.51 -8.01 -19.87
N LEU A 284 4.51 -7.31 -20.43
CA LEU A 284 4.61 -7.11 -21.87
C LEU A 284 5.41 -8.22 -22.58
N GLN A 285 6.07 -9.12 -21.82
CA GLN A 285 6.82 -10.27 -22.33
C GLN A 285 6.06 -11.60 -22.22
N ALA A 286 4.93 -11.62 -21.53
CA ALA A 286 4.03 -12.76 -21.37
C ALA A 286 2.95 -12.78 -22.46
#